data_3c2873658e927ab15a1a9a1d4dfe5d9b
#
_entry.id   3c2873658e927ab15a1a9a1d4dfe5d9b
#
_cell.length_a   1.000
_cell.length_b   1.000
_cell.length_c   1.000
_cell.angle_alpha   90.00
_cell.angle_beta   90.00
_cell.angle_gamma   90.00
#
_symmetry.space_group_name_H-M   'P 1'
#
loop_
_entity.id
_entity.type
_entity.pdbx_description
1 polymer ?
#
loop_
_entity_poly.entity_id
_entity_poly.type
_entity_poly.pdbx_seq_one_letter_code
_entity_poly.pdbx_strand_id
1 'polypeptide(L)'
;MSIELTKEARQTALESLQKYFAENLEQSLGNLAGGLLLNFILEEIGPSIYNQGVADAQERMQERLSELDYEVHADEFPYWRKPKGRK
;
A
#
# COMPACT_ATOMS: atom_id res chain seq x y z
N MET A 1 -10.90 12.43 -3.96
CA MET A 1 -10.67 11.28 -4.85
C MET A 1 -11.41 10.07 -4.31
N SER A 2 -12.18 9.43 -5.14
CA SER A 2 -12.90 8.23 -4.72
C SER A 2 -12.08 6.99 -5.05
N ILE A 3 -12.21 5.97 -4.23
CA ILE A 3 -11.53 4.70 -4.42
C ILE A 3 -12.43 3.80 -5.25
N GLU A 4 -11.90 3.37 -6.39
CA GLU A 4 -12.66 2.53 -7.30
C GLU A 4 -11.87 1.30 -7.68
N LEU A 5 -12.58 0.21 -7.86
CA LEU A 5 -12.01 -1.03 -8.37
C LEU A 5 -12.31 -1.16 -9.86
N THR A 6 -11.44 -1.86 -10.56
CA THR A 6 -11.75 -2.24 -11.94
C THR A 6 -12.98 -3.14 -11.94
N LYS A 7 -13.61 -3.28 -13.10
CA LYS A 7 -14.79 -4.14 -13.24
C LYS A 7 -14.47 -5.58 -12.82
N GLU A 8 -13.31 -6.06 -13.24
CA GLU A 8 -12.87 -7.42 -12.94
C GLU A 8 -12.61 -7.61 -11.45
N ALA A 9 -11.90 -6.65 -10.83
CA ALA A 9 -11.61 -6.70 -9.40
C ALA A 9 -12.89 -6.61 -8.59
N ARG A 10 -13.85 -5.78 -9.03
CA ARG A 10 -15.13 -5.65 -8.36
C ARG A 10 -15.90 -6.97 -8.38
N GLN A 11 -15.92 -7.64 -9.51
CA GLN A 11 -16.59 -8.94 -9.64
C GLN A 11 -15.95 -9.97 -8.73
N THR A 12 -14.63 -10.03 -8.70
CA THR A 12 -13.91 -10.96 -7.84
C THR A 12 -14.17 -10.66 -6.37
N ALA A 13 -14.21 -9.38 -6.00
CA ALA A 13 -14.49 -8.97 -4.63
C ALA A 13 -15.89 -9.39 -4.21
N LEU A 14 -16.88 -9.22 -5.10
CA LEU A 14 -18.25 -9.61 -4.83
C LEU A 14 -18.35 -11.11 -4.59
N GLU A 15 -17.74 -11.91 -5.44
CA GLU A 15 -17.74 -13.37 -5.32
C GLU A 15 -17.06 -13.79 -4.01
N SER A 16 -15.98 -13.12 -3.64
CA SER A 16 -15.28 -13.42 -2.40
C SER A 16 -16.14 -13.09 -1.18
N LEU A 17 -16.86 -11.97 -1.21
CA LEU A 17 -17.80 -11.62 -0.13
C LEU A 17 -18.91 -12.65 -0.01
N GLN A 18 -19.45 -13.09 -1.14
CA GLN A 18 -20.51 -14.10 -1.14
C GLN A 18 -20.04 -15.42 -0.54
N LYS A 19 -18.81 -15.81 -0.86
CA LYS A 19 -18.23 -17.02 -0.31
C LYS A 19 -18.02 -16.88 1.21
N TYR A 20 -17.53 -15.73 1.63
CA TYR A 20 -17.31 -15.47 3.07
C TYR A 20 -18.62 -15.56 3.85
N PHE A 21 -19.68 -14.96 3.33
CA PHE A 21 -20.99 -14.99 3.97
C PHE A 21 -21.53 -16.43 4.08
N ALA A 22 -21.41 -17.20 3.02
CA ALA A 22 -21.88 -18.57 3.03
C ALA A 22 -21.13 -19.44 4.02
N GLU A 23 -19.82 -19.27 4.10
CA GLU A 23 -18.99 -20.12 4.96
C GLU A 23 -18.98 -19.71 6.42
N ASN A 24 -19.07 -18.42 6.70
CA ASN A 24 -18.87 -17.93 8.07
C ASN A 24 -20.14 -17.42 8.74
N LEU A 25 -21.12 -16.95 7.98
CA LEU A 25 -22.33 -16.38 8.52
C LEU A 25 -23.57 -17.23 8.21
N GLU A 26 -23.37 -18.30 7.48
CA GLU A 26 -24.45 -19.20 7.06
C GLU A 26 -25.60 -18.44 6.39
N GLN A 27 -25.25 -17.40 5.64
CA GLN A 27 -26.20 -16.55 4.94
C GLN A 27 -25.85 -16.46 3.48
N SER A 28 -26.89 -16.29 2.67
CA SER A 28 -26.73 -16.06 1.25
C SER A 28 -26.66 -14.55 1.00
N LEU A 29 -25.63 -14.11 0.32
CA LEU A 29 -25.47 -12.71 -0.06
C LEU A 29 -25.80 -12.55 -1.53
N GLY A 30 -26.93 -11.90 -1.82
CA GLY A 30 -27.34 -11.66 -3.20
C GLY A 30 -26.45 -10.65 -3.90
N ASN A 31 -26.59 -10.59 -5.22
CA ASN A 31 -25.77 -9.67 -6.03
C ASN A 31 -26.02 -8.22 -5.67
N LEU A 32 -27.28 -7.82 -5.48
CA LEU A 32 -27.60 -6.45 -5.14
C LEU A 32 -27.06 -6.06 -3.77
N ALA A 33 -27.36 -6.88 -2.76
CA ALA A 33 -26.90 -6.63 -1.40
C ALA A 33 -25.37 -6.66 -1.33
N GLY A 34 -24.75 -7.60 -2.04
CA GLY A 34 -23.30 -7.69 -2.09
C GLY A 34 -22.66 -6.47 -2.75
N GLY A 35 -23.28 -5.98 -3.82
CA GLY A 35 -22.79 -4.77 -4.48
C GLY A 35 -22.90 -3.53 -3.59
N LEU A 36 -24.00 -3.42 -2.85
CA LEU A 36 -24.18 -2.31 -1.91
C LEU A 36 -23.17 -2.38 -0.75
N LEU A 37 -22.94 -3.59 -0.25
CA LEU A 37 -21.93 -3.79 0.79
C LEU A 37 -20.54 -3.40 0.29
N LEU A 38 -20.19 -3.82 -0.91
CA LEU A 38 -18.91 -3.46 -1.50
C LEU A 38 -18.79 -1.96 -1.66
N ASN A 39 -19.83 -1.28 -2.12
CA ASN A 39 -19.83 0.19 -2.22
C ASN A 39 -19.59 0.83 -0.85
N PHE A 40 -20.24 0.33 0.17
CA PHE A 40 -20.04 0.83 1.53
C PHE A 40 -18.59 0.69 1.97
N ILE A 41 -18.00 -0.48 1.74
CA ILE A 41 -16.61 -0.73 2.12
C ILE A 41 -15.68 0.25 1.41
N LEU A 42 -15.88 0.45 0.11
CA LEU A 42 -15.04 1.35 -0.66
C LEU A 42 -15.17 2.81 -0.23
N GLU A 43 -16.39 3.25 0.09
CA GLU A 43 -16.62 4.64 0.51
C GLU A 43 -16.20 4.90 1.95
N GLU A 44 -16.53 4.00 2.85
CA GLU A 44 -16.38 4.25 4.28
C GLU A 44 -15.02 3.78 4.80
N ILE A 45 -14.61 2.59 4.43
CA ILE A 45 -13.41 1.95 4.98
C ILE A 45 -12.22 2.12 4.04
N GLY A 46 -12.47 2.06 2.73
CA GLY A 46 -11.44 2.13 1.72
C GLY A 46 -10.46 3.28 1.88
N PRO A 47 -10.90 4.51 2.17
CA PRO A 47 -9.97 5.63 2.34
C PRO A 47 -8.93 5.41 3.43
N SER A 48 -9.30 4.77 4.54
CA SER A 48 -8.35 4.47 5.60
C SER A 48 -7.29 3.48 5.14
N ILE A 49 -7.71 2.44 4.42
CA ILE A 49 -6.79 1.45 3.89
C ILE A 49 -5.87 2.09 2.85
N TYR A 50 -6.44 2.88 1.97
CA TYR A 50 -5.68 3.57 0.92
C TYR A 50 -4.64 4.51 1.53
N ASN A 51 -5.04 5.30 2.52
CA ASN A 51 -4.14 6.26 3.16
C ASN A 51 -3.00 5.55 3.90
N GLN A 52 -3.29 4.41 4.51
CA GLN A 52 -2.25 3.62 5.15
C GLN A 52 -1.25 3.11 4.11
N GLY A 53 -1.74 2.65 2.97
CA GLY A 53 -0.87 2.21 1.88
C GLY A 53 0.01 3.33 1.36
N VAL A 54 -0.54 4.53 1.21
CA VAL A 54 0.23 5.70 0.78
C VAL A 54 1.30 6.03 1.80
N ALA A 55 0.96 6.01 3.09
CA ALA A 55 1.92 6.29 4.15
C ALA A 55 3.07 5.27 4.15
N ASP A 56 2.73 4.00 3.97
CA ASP A 56 3.72 2.94 3.89
C ASP A 56 4.65 3.13 2.69
N ALA A 57 4.08 3.52 1.54
CA ALA A 57 4.86 3.79 0.35
C ALA A 57 5.81 4.97 0.54
N GLN A 58 5.34 6.03 1.19
CA GLN A 58 6.17 7.20 1.49
C GLN A 58 7.33 6.82 2.41
N GLU A 59 7.08 6.00 3.41
CA GLU A 59 8.12 5.54 4.31
C GLU A 59 9.19 4.75 3.56
N ARG A 60 8.78 3.88 2.65
CA ARG A 60 9.71 3.12 1.80
C ARG A 60 10.54 4.03 0.91
N MET A 61 9.91 5.06 0.35
CA MET A 61 10.63 6.01 -0.48
C MET A 61 11.64 6.82 0.32
N GLN A 62 11.30 7.20 1.55
CA GLN A 62 12.22 7.88 2.44
C GLN A 62 13.45 7.02 2.73
N GLU A 63 13.22 5.74 3.01
CA GLU A 63 14.31 4.80 3.24
C GLU A 63 15.23 4.69 2.02
N ARG A 64 14.63 4.61 0.82
CA ARG A 64 15.40 4.52 -0.41
C ARG A 64 16.21 5.77 -0.68
N LEU A 65 15.65 6.94 -0.39
CA LEU A 65 16.36 8.19 -0.54
C LEU A 65 17.56 8.26 0.40
N SER A 66 17.38 7.80 1.64
CA SER A 66 18.46 7.77 2.62
C SER A 66 19.57 6.83 2.18
N GLU A 67 19.22 5.66 1.66
CA GLU A 67 20.17 4.70 1.15
C GLU A 67 20.96 5.28 -0.03
N LEU A 68 20.25 5.98 -0.91
CA LEU A 68 20.90 6.58 -2.07
C LEU A 68 21.94 7.61 -1.66
N ASP A 69 21.62 8.46 -0.71
CA ASP A 69 22.56 9.45 -0.20
C ASP A 69 23.80 8.75 0.36
N TYR A 70 23.59 7.71 1.12
CA TYR A 70 24.67 6.92 1.71
C TYR A 70 25.56 6.31 0.62
N GLU A 71 24.96 5.80 -0.44
CA GLU A 71 25.67 5.13 -1.52
C GLU A 71 26.45 6.08 -2.41
N VAL A 72 25.93 7.27 -2.65
CA VAL A 72 26.54 8.21 -3.63
C VAL A 72 27.21 9.40 -2.99
N HIS A 73 27.12 9.52 -1.69
CA HIS A 73 27.73 10.63 -0.98
C HIS A 73 29.25 10.53 -1.09
N ALA A 74 29.90 11.60 -1.42
CA ALA A 74 31.36 11.66 -1.48
C ALA A 74 31.87 12.53 -0.34
N ASP A 75 32.90 12.04 0.34
CA ASP A 75 33.53 12.82 1.38
C ASP A 75 34.17 14.06 0.75
N GLU A 76 33.89 15.22 1.34
CA GLU A 76 34.45 16.47 0.84
C GLU A 76 35.81 16.71 1.49
N PHE A 77 36.71 17.21 0.65
CA PHE A 77 38.02 17.57 1.13
C PHE A 77 38.74 16.47 1.90
N PRO A 78 38.82 15.27 1.35
CA PRO A 78 39.35 14.13 2.11
C PRO A 78 40.87 14.07 2.18
N TYR A 79 41.56 14.85 1.38
CA TYR A 79 43.01 14.74 1.22
C TYR A 79 43.75 14.86 2.55
N TRP A 80 43.44 15.90 3.32
CA TRP A 80 44.14 16.20 4.55
C TRP A 80 43.72 15.32 5.74
N ARG A 81 42.62 14.58 5.58
CA ARG A 81 42.12 13.70 6.63
C ARG A 81 42.66 12.28 6.55
N LYS A 82 43.43 11.97 5.52
CA LYS A 82 43.98 10.64 5.38
C LYS A 82 45.00 10.37 6.50
N PRO A 83 45.04 9.14 7.04
CA PRO A 83 46.01 8.80 8.05
C PRO A 83 47.43 9.02 7.53
N LYS A 84 48.31 9.48 8.39
CA LYS A 84 49.71 9.68 8.03
C LYS A 84 50.37 8.30 7.76
N GLY A 85 51.30 8.29 6.83
CA GLY A 85 51.99 7.07 6.45
C GLY A 85 51.31 6.27 5.38
N ARG A 86 50.08 6.65 5.00
CA ARG A 86 49.40 5.99 3.88
C ARG A 86 49.87 6.63 2.58
N LYS A 87 50.20 5.78 1.69
CA LYS A 87 50.68 6.19 0.41
C LYS A 87 49.61 6.00 -0.67
#